data_feb1a7e6fd95be88a1f4c4d4d043fe3b
#
_entry.id   feb1a7e6fd95be88a1f4c4d4d043fe3b
#
_cell.length_a   1.000
_cell.length_b   1.000
_cell.length_c   1.000
_cell.angle_alpha   90.00
_cell.angle_beta   90.00
_cell.angle_gamma   90.00
#
_symmetry.space_group_name_H-M   'P 1'
#
loop_
_entity.id
_entity.type
_entity.pdbx_description
1 polymer ?
#
loop_
_entity_poly.entity_id
_entity_poly.type
_entity_poly.pdbx_seq_one_letter_code
_entity_poly.pdbx_strand_id
1 'polypeptide(L)'
;MNSEPRLLTPFSAASHLVRSFYENGLRHVVISPGSRSTPLTMAFSYHPGFIKQVVLDERSAAFIALGIGKESGSPAILVCTSGTAAVNYHPAIAEAKESGVPM
;
A
#
# COMPACT_ATOMS: atom_id res chain seq x y z
N MET A 1 31.65 -8.09 0.96
CA MET A 1 30.20 -8.42 0.98
C MET A 1 29.85 -9.25 2.19
N ASN A 2 28.81 -8.88 2.87
CA ASN A 2 28.38 -9.63 4.04
C ASN A 2 27.67 -10.91 3.61
N SER A 3 28.26 -12.05 3.94
CA SER A 3 27.72 -13.36 3.60
C SER A 3 26.85 -13.98 4.69
N GLU A 4 26.77 -13.31 5.84
CA GLU A 4 25.97 -13.81 6.94
C GLU A 4 24.50 -13.54 6.72
N PRO A 5 23.62 -14.51 7.10
CA PRO A 5 22.20 -14.24 7.05
C PRO A 5 21.87 -13.08 8.00
N ARG A 6 21.12 -12.16 7.49
CA ARG A 6 20.67 -11.02 8.30
C ARG A 6 19.31 -11.30 8.86
N LEU A 7 19.14 -10.97 10.13
CA LEU A 7 17.83 -10.89 10.70
C LEU A 7 17.13 -9.66 10.12
N LEU A 8 16.01 -9.87 9.46
CA LEU A 8 15.24 -8.77 8.92
C LEU A 8 14.52 -8.05 10.06
N THR A 9 14.80 -6.77 10.20
CA THR A 9 13.99 -5.92 11.06
C THR A 9 12.69 -5.58 10.35
N PRO A 10 11.64 -5.14 11.06
CA PRO A 10 10.42 -4.67 10.41
C PRO A 10 10.68 -3.58 9.36
N PHE A 11 11.60 -2.68 9.64
CA PHE A 11 11.94 -1.62 8.68
C PHE A 11 12.68 -2.15 7.46
N SER A 12 13.57 -3.11 7.66
CA SER A 12 14.30 -3.76 6.58
C SER A 12 13.36 -4.53 5.66
N ALA A 13 12.47 -5.31 6.23
CA ALA A 13 11.47 -6.08 5.47
C ALA A 13 10.54 -5.14 4.70
N ALA A 14 10.10 -4.06 5.33
CA ALA A 14 9.25 -3.06 4.68
C ALA A 14 9.96 -2.40 3.50
N SER A 15 11.23 -2.07 3.63
CA SER A 15 12.01 -1.47 2.54
C SER A 15 12.14 -2.42 1.34
N HIS A 16 12.35 -3.69 1.60
CA HIS A 16 12.39 -4.69 0.53
C HIS A 16 11.05 -4.80 -0.20
N LEU A 17 9.96 -4.81 0.54
CA LEU A 17 8.62 -4.90 -0.02
C LEU A 17 8.31 -3.68 -0.89
N VAL A 18 8.61 -2.49 -0.39
CA VAL A 18 8.39 -1.23 -1.13
C VAL A 18 9.19 -1.21 -2.42
N ARG A 19 10.44 -1.64 -2.37
CA ARG A 19 11.26 -1.75 -3.57
C ARG A 19 10.66 -2.73 -4.58
N SER A 20 10.18 -3.86 -4.10
CA SER A 20 9.55 -4.87 -4.96
C SER A 20 8.32 -4.29 -5.67
N PHE A 21 7.49 -3.56 -4.97
CA PHE A 21 6.34 -2.88 -5.59
C PHE A 21 6.79 -1.90 -6.67
N TYR A 22 7.81 -1.13 -6.41
CA TYR A 22 8.34 -0.17 -7.39
C TYR A 22 8.88 -0.88 -8.63
N GLU A 23 9.63 -1.96 -8.44
CA GLU A 23 10.18 -2.74 -9.54
C GLU A 23 9.09 -3.41 -10.39
N ASN A 24 7.94 -3.67 -9.81
CA ASN A 24 6.78 -4.21 -10.52
C ASN A 24 5.86 -3.13 -11.12
N GLY A 25 6.30 -1.90 -11.14
CA GLY A 25 5.62 -0.82 -11.84
C GLY A 25 4.54 -0.09 -11.05
N LEU A 26 4.36 -0.40 -9.78
CA LEU A 26 3.39 0.30 -8.95
C LEU A 26 3.93 1.65 -8.51
N ARG A 27 3.08 2.68 -8.56
CA ARG A 27 3.51 4.06 -8.30
C ARG A 27 2.64 4.81 -7.30
N HIS A 28 1.44 4.33 -7.07
CA HIS A 28 0.50 5.00 -6.16
C HIS A 28 0.35 4.21 -4.87
N VAL A 29 0.36 4.91 -3.75
CA VAL A 29 0.09 4.32 -2.44
C VAL A 29 -0.85 5.21 -1.65
N VAL A 30 -1.88 4.62 -1.10
CA VAL A 30 -2.84 5.30 -0.23
C VAL A 30 -2.68 4.73 1.17
N ILE A 31 -2.32 5.58 2.11
CA ILE A 31 -1.93 5.18 3.46
C ILE A 31 -2.97 5.66 4.46
N SER A 32 -3.52 4.71 5.21
CA SER A 32 -4.31 5.00 6.40
C SER A 32 -3.44 4.69 7.62
N PRO A 33 -2.88 5.71 8.27
CA PRO A 33 -1.82 5.49 9.26
C PRO A 33 -2.31 4.80 10.52
N GLY A 34 -1.41 4.02 11.11
CA GLY A 34 -1.63 3.36 12.38
C GLY A 34 -0.28 2.86 12.90
N SER A 35 -0.16 2.65 14.20
CA SER A 35 1.12 2.33 14.81
C SER A 35 1.74 1.04 14.26
N ARG A 36 0.93 0.04 13.95
CA ARG A 36 1.41 -1.25 13.44
C ARG A 36 1.89 -1.18 12.00
N SER A 37 1.48 -0.17 11.25
CA SER A 37 1.91 0.02 9.87
C SER A 37 3.09 1.00 9.76
N THR A 38 3.66 1.44 10.87
CA THR A 38 4.76 2.41 10.88
C THR A 38 5.93 2.03 9.99
N PRO A 39 6.44 0.78 10.01
CA PRO A 39 7.56 0.41 9.13
C PRO A 39 7.24 0.60 7.66
N LEU A 40 6.07 0.16 7.21
CA LEU A 40 5.65 0.33 5.81
C LEU A 40 5.42 1.79 5.47
N THR A 41 4.76 2.52 6.35
CA THR A 41 4.49 3.95 6.14
C THR A 41 5.78 4.73 5.98
N MET A 42 6.77 4.46 6.83
CA MET A 42 8.07 5.12 6.73
C MET A 42 8.81 4.71 5.45
N ALA A 43 8.79 3.43 5.10
CA ALA A 43 9.45 2.96 3.90
C ALA A 43 8.89 3.64 2.63
N PHE A 44 7.57 3.78 2.53
CA PHE A 44 6.96 4.52 1.43
C PHE A 44 7.29 6.01 1.49
N SER A 45 7.31 6.59 2.69
CA SER A 45 7.59 8.02 2.87
C SER A 45 8.99 8.39 2.39
N TYR A 46 9.96 7.50 2.59
CA TYR A 46 11.33 7.74 2.16
C TYR A 46 11.61 7.39 0.70
N HIS A 47 10.70 6.67 0.05
CA HIS A 47 10.89 6.30 -1.35
C HIS A 47 10.34 7.39 -2.27
N PRO A 48 11.21 8.05 -3.07
CA PRO A 48 10.77 9.20 -3.87
C PRO A 48 9.95 8.83 -5.09
N GLY A 49 9.90 7.56 -5.45
CA GLY A 49 9.23 7.11 -6.68
C GLY A 49 7.74 6.90 -6.56
N PHE A 50 7.16 7.01 -5.36
CA PHE A 50 5.74 6.80 -5.15
C PHE A 50 4.98 8.12 -5.01
N ILE A 51 3.77 8.13 -5.55
CA ILE A 51 2.80 9.19 -5.30
C ILE A 51 1.99 8.75 -4.09
N LYS A 52 2.10 9.50 -3.01
CA LYS A 52 1.58 9.13 -1.70
C LYS A 52 0.38 10.00 -1.32
N GLN A 53 -0.66 9.36 -0.82
CA GLN A 53 -1.80 10.04 -0.24
C GLN A 53 -2.07 9.46 1.13
N VAL A 54 -2.28 10.33 2.12
CA VAL A 54 -2.66 9.92 3.47
C VAL A 54 -4.15 10.16 3.62
N VAL A 55 -4.89 9.10 3.89
CA VAL A 55 -6.34 9.14 4.06
C VAL A 55 -6.68 8.41 5.33
N LEU A 56 -7.20 9.11 6.32
CA LEU A 56 -7.42 8.55 7.65
C LEU A 56 -8.46 7.45 7.66
N ASP A 57 -9.53 7.61 6.90
CA ASP A 57 -10.60 6.62 6.84
C ASP A 57 -10.28 5.55 5.81
N GLU A 58 -10.16 4.30 6.26
CA GLU A 58 -9.81 3.18 5.39
C GLU A 58 -10.81 2.93 4.27
N ARG A 59 -12.08 3.10 4.53
CA ARG A 59 -13.10 2.92 3.49
C ARG A 59 -12.92 3.96 2.38
N SER A 60 -12.73 5.21 2.75
CA SER A 60 -12.46 6.27 1.79
C SER A 60 -11.16 6.03 1.04
N ALA A 61 -10.13 5.57 1.74
CA ALA A 61 -8.85 5.22 1.13
C ALA A 61 -9.02 4.16 0.05
N ALA A 62 -9.82 3.14 0.32
CA ALA A 62 -10.07 2.06 -0.63
C ALA A 62 -10.80 2.55 -1.88
N PHE A 63 -11.78 3.44 -1.72
CA PHE A 63 -12.48 4.02 -2.88
C PHE A 63 -11.58 4.98 -3.67
N ILE A 64 -10.67 5.68 -3.02
CA ILE A 64 -9.65 6.48 -3.73
C ILE A 64 -8.75 5.55 -4.54
N ALA A 65 -8.31 4.44 -3.95
CA ALA A 65 -7.50 3.45 -4.67
C ALA A 65 -8.25 2.85 -5.86
N LEU A 66 -9.54 2.61 -5.70
CA LEU A 66 -10.40 2.16 -6.80
C LEU A 66 -10.39 3.17 -7.96
N GLY A 67 -10.54 4.44 -7.64
CA GLY A 67 -10.50 5.51 -8.64
C GLY A 67 -9.15 5.59 -9.35
N ILE A 68 -8.07 5.44 -8.62
CA ILE A 68 -6.72 5.40 -9.20
C ILE A 68 -6.57 4.22 -10.16
N GLY A 69 -7.01 3.04 -9.75
CA GLY A 69 -6.95 1.85 -10.59
C GLY A 69 -7.78 2.00 -11.86
N LYS A 70 -8.97 2.57 -11.73
CA LYS A 70 -9.85 2.82 -12.87
C LYS A 70 -9.24 3.80 -13.86
N GLU A 71 -8.67 4.88 -13.37
CA GLU A 71 -8.11 5.95 -14.20
C GLU A 71 -6.79 5.54 -14.84
N SER A 72 -5.90 4.90 -14.06
CA SER A 72 -4.54 4.58 -14.51
C SER A 72 -4.40 3.21 -15.15
N GLY A 73 -5.32 2.29 -14.90
CA GLY A 73 -5.20 0.91 -15.32
C GLY A 73 -4.20 0.09 -14.50
N SER A 74 -3.68 0.67 -13.42
CA SER A 74 -2.72 0.03 -12.53
C SER A 74 -3.19 0.13 -11.09
N PRO A 75 -3.05 -0.94 -10.28
CA PRO A 75 -3.53 -0.89 -8.90
C PRO A 75 -2.74 0.07 -8.03
N ALA A 76 -3.42 0.76 -7.13
CA ALA A 76 -2.80 1.49 -6.06
C ALA A 76 -2.57 0.56 -4.87
N ILE A 77 -1.49 0.79 -4.14
CA ILE A 77 -1.20 0.06 -2.92
C ILE A 77 -1.99 0.68 -1.78
N LEU A 78 -2.62 -0.15 -0.97
CA LEU A 78 -3.32 0.29 0.23
C LEU A 78 -2.54 -0.16 1.44
N VAL A 79 -2.27 0.77 2.33
CA VAL A 79 -1.59 0.49 3.60
C VAL A 79 -2.51 0.89 4.74
N CYS A 80 -2.75 -0.04 5.64
CA CYS A 80 -3.50 0.22 6.87
C CYS A 80 -2.87 -0.53 8.03
N THR A 81 -3.35 -0.25 9.23
CA THR A 81 -3.02 -1.07 10.39
C THR A 81 -3.73 -2.43 10.29
N SER A 82 -3.57 -3.29 11.27
CA SER A 82 -4.13 -4.63 11.23
C SER A 82 -5.59 -4.70 11.70
N GLY A 83 -6.17 -5.90 11.64
CA GLY A 83 -7.47 -6.20 12.22
C GLY A 83 -8.63 -5.65 11.41
N THR A 84 -9.57 -5.03 12.11
CA THR A 84 -10.81 -4.54 11.49
C THR A 84 -10.59 -3.41 10.49
N ALA A 85 -9.44 -2.75 10.51
CA ALA A 85 -9.14 -1.69 9.56
C ALA A 85 -9.22 -2.20 8.11
N ALA A 86 -8.65 -3.38 7.85
CA ALA A 86 -8.65 -3.97 6.52
C ALA A 86 -10.04 -4.37 6.03
N VAL A 87 -10.96 -4.69 6.94
CA VAL A 87 -12.34 -5.04 6.59
C VAL A 87 -13.04 -3.88 5.89
N ASN A 88 -12.68 -2.65 6.22
CA ASN A 88 -13.26 -1.46 5.61
C ASN A 88 -12.92 -1.31 4.12
N TYR A 89 -11.97 -2.08 3.62
CA TYR A 89 -11.65 -2.10 2.18
C TYR A 89 -12.64 -2.92 1.36
N HIS A 90 -13.39 -3.78 2.01
CA HIS A 90 -14.24 -4.76 1.31
C HIS A 90 -15.24 -4.14 0.33
N PRO A 91 -15.96 -3.05 0.66
CA PRO A 91 -16.90 -2.47 -0.30
C PRO A 91 -16.23 -2.03 -1.60
N ALA A 92 -15.06 -1.42 -1.53
CA ALA A 92 -14.33 -0.99 -2.73
C ALA A 92 -13.78 -2.18 -3.51
N ILE A 93 -13.30 -3.22 -2.81
CA ILE A 93 -12.81 -4.44 -3.46
C ILE A 93 -13.95 -5.13 -4.22
N ALA A 94 -15.13 -5.20 -3.63
CA ALA A 94 -16.29 -5.78 -4.28
C ALA A 94 -16.66 -4.99 -5.55
N GLU A 95 -16.65 -3.68 -5.48
CA GLU A 95 -16.92 -2.82 -6.65
C GLU A 95 -15.83 -2.99 -7.72
N ALA A 96 -14.58 -3.07 -7.30
CA ALA A 96 -13.47 -3.28 -8.24
C ALA A 96 -13.63 -4.60 -9.01
N LYS A 97 -14.04 -5.65 -8.32
CA LYS A 97 -14.26 -6.95 -8.92
C LYS A 97 -15.38 -6.90 -9.95
N GLU A 98 -16.51 -6.27 -9.61
CA GLU A 98 -17.65 -6.16 -10.50
C GLU A 98 -17.34 -5.29 -11.72
N SER A 99 -16.54 -4.25 -11.56
CA SER A 99 -16.23 -3.29 -12.62
C SER A 99 -14.97 -3.66 -13.40
N GLY A 100 -14.27 -4.73 -13.03
CA GLY A 100 -13.03 -5.12 -13.70
C GLY A 100 -11.88 -4.16 -13.47
N VAL A 101 -11.86 -3.43 -12.37
CA VAL A 101 -10.82 -2.46 -12.03
C VAL A 101 -9.70 -3.16 -11.25
N PRO A 102 -8.43 -2.96 -11.61
CA PRO A 102 -7.31 -3.54 -10.86
C PRO A 102 -7.21 -2.91 -9.47
N MET A 103 -7.07 -3.78 -8.48
CA MET A 103 -6.99 -3.32 -7.10
C MET A 103 -6.33 -4.37 -6.20
#